data_542f54f08ff4538d2fd0ddaa4e273f01
#
_entry.id   542f54f08ff4538d2fd0ddaa4e273f01
#
_cell.length_a   1.000
_cell.length_b   1.000
_cell.length_c   1.000
_cell.angle_alpha   90.00
_cell.angle_beta   90.00
_cell.angle_gamma   90.00
#
_symmetry.space_group_name_H-M   'P 1'
#
loop_
_entity.id
_entity.type
_entity.pdbx_description
1 polymer ?
#
loop_
_entity_poly.entity_id
_entity_poly.type
_entity_poly.pdbx_seq_one_letter_code
_entity_poly.pdbx_strand_id
1 'polypeptide(L)'
;MTSRKGGKAGDNYIFTYYQGIKDGTYCVGRYIRTIYEYLIEGLQKKQFFFDGRKAKAAIDWIESHCFHTEGVLAPGPLVLEVWQKAMLSAIFGIVDEKGNRQFREVFFVVGRKNGKSLMAAGIGNYIFRVAGGYGAKVFCIAPKLDQADIIYNCIWQMITLDPEWQQEKEIASEKDYHNKKLNDDSMLARHRQSDLAIPGTNSTVKKIAFSAKKSDGFNPSLTICDEVASWQGDQGLKQYEVMKSAMGARPDGLLLSCTTSGYINDSIFDELMKRSTRFLMGDSKEKRLLPLLYMIDDVGLWNDINELRKSNPNLGVSVPVDFMIEEIAIAEGSLSKKAEFMTKYCNIKQNSSLAWLPVDLIEKASGAPLKIEDFAHSYCVAGIDLSQTRDLTACTVVIEKGGEFYVFAKFWLPAEKIDEATQRDSIPYSAYIQRGILEASGDNFVDYHDCYKWLTKLVEEYEILPLMVGYDRYSAQYLVQDLNSYGFRTDDVYQGENLYGVLMEMQGLLEDGKIHIGDNDLLKIHLLNSALKMSVERGRGKLVKLSPSDHIDGTAALADAFTVRQKWYAEIGDQLRNEE
;
A
#
# COMPACT_ATOMS: atom_id res chain seq x y z
N MET A 1 -39.87 30.20 -0.62
CA MET A 1 -38.53 30.24 0.03
C MET A 1 -38.72 29.89 1.50
N THR A 2 -38.64 28.61 1.85
CA THR A 2 -38.75 28.15 3.23
C THR A 2 -37.33 27.93 3.77
N SER A 3 -36.95 28.73 4.76
CA SER A 3 -35.70 28.64 5.49
C SER A 3 -35.57 27.21 6.09
N ARG A 4 -34.63 26.41 5.61
CA ARG A 4 -34.24 25.15 6.26
C ARG A 4 -33.63 25.52 7.62
N LYS A 5 -34.39 25.33 8.71
CA LYS A 5 -33.86 25.43 10.07
C LYS A 5 -32.76 24.41 10.26
N GLY A 6 -31.53 24.86 10.48
CA GLY A 6 -30.40 24.02 10.84
C GLY A 6 -30.71 23.20 12.10
N GLY A 7 -30.34 21.90 12.08
CA GLY A 7 -30.41 21.04 13.25
C GLY A 7 -29.60 21.62 14.42
N LYS A 8 -29.97 21.28 15.67
CA LYS A 8 -29.26 21.70 16.87
C LYS A 8 -27.78 21.27 16.81
N ALA A 9 -26.88 22.10 17.33
CA ALA A 9 -25.42 21.89 17.30
C ALA A 9 -24.95 20.51 17.85
N GLY A 10 -25.79 19.83 18.64
CA GLY A 10 -25.49 18.50 19.20
C GLY A 10 -25.55 17.32 18.21
N ASP A 11 -26.12 17.51 16.99
CA ASP A 11 -26.32 16.44 16.01
C ASP A 11 -25.26 16.42 14.88
N ASN A 12 -24.26 17.30 14.92
CA ASN A 12 -23.19 17.36 13.92
C ASN A 12 -21.89 16.76 14.44
N TYR A 13 -21.74 15.44 14.29
CA TYR A 13 -20.55 14.73 14.76
C TYR A 13 -19.27 15.10 14.00
N ILE A 14 -19.35 15.66 12.78
CA ILE A 14 -18.18 16.21 12.08
C ILE A 14 -17.59 17.36 12.91
N PHE A 15 -18.45 18.27 13.37
CA PHE A 15 -18.04 19.40 14.19
C PHE A 15 -17.55 18.94 15.58
N THR A 16 -18.27 18.01 16.22
CA THR A 16 -17.88 17.46 17.53
C THR A 16 -16.51 16.80 17.49
N TYR A 17 -16.27 15.96 16.47
CA TYR A 17 -14.99 15.29 16.30
C TYR A 17 -13.86 16.27 15.99
N TYR A 18 -14.12 17.23 15.09
CA TYR A 18 -13.15 18.27 14.76
C TYR A 18 -12.76 19.14 15.96
N GLN A 19 -13.71 19.51 16.82
CA GLN A 19 -13.40 20.24 18.05
C GLN A 19 -12.52 19.39 18.98
N GLY A 20 -12.83 18.12 19.17
CA GLY A 20 -12.00 17.22 19.97
C GLY A 20 -10.61 16.96 19.37
N ILE A 21 -10.44 17.07 18.04
CA ILE A 21 -9.12 17.08 17.40
C ILE A 21 -8.36 18.37 17.75
N LYS A 22 -9.03 19.51 17.77
CA LYS A 22 -8.41 20.81 18.08
C LYS A 22 -7.99 20.96 19.54
N ASP A 23 -8.82 20.48 20.46
CA ASP A 23 -8.55 20.55 21.90
C ASP A 23 -7.68 19.40 22.42
N GLY A 24 -7.30 18.44 21.55
CA GLY A 24 -6.44 17.31 21.89
C GLY A 24 -7.15 16.11 22.53
N THR A 25 -8.48 16.13 22.64
CA THR A 25 -9.28 14.99 23.14
C THR A 25 -9.11 13.76 22.25
N TYR A 26 -9.03 13.96 20.92
CA TYR A 26 -8.79 12.89 19.95
C TYR A 26 -7.42 13.05 19.31
N CYS A 27 -6.56 12.05 19.53
CA CYS A 27 -5.25 11.96 18.89
C CYS A 27 -5.41 11.44 17.46
N VAL A 28 -5.09 12.27 16.47
CA VAL A 28 -5.21 11.92 15.05
C VAL A 28 -3.98 12.36 14.27
N GLY A 29 -3.68 11.63 13.19
CA GLY A 29 -2.63 11.99 12.25
C GLY A 29 -3.00 13.18 11.37
N ARG A 30 -1.98 13.71 10.68
CA ARG A 30 -2.11 14.88 9.78
C ARG A 30 -3.23 14.73 8.75
N TYR A 31 -3.40 13.58 8.13
CA TYR A 31 -4.40 13.38 7.09
C TYR A 31 -5.83 13.45 7.62
N ILE A 32 -6.10 12.90 8.79
CA ILE A 32 -7.43 13.01 9.43
C ILE A 32 -7.68 14.44 9.87
N ARG A 33 -6.70 15.14 10.42
CA ARG A 33 -6.82 16.57 10.75
C ARG A 33 -7.18 17.36 9.49
N THR A 34 -6.41 17.22 8.42
CA THR A 34 -6.61 17.95 7.15
C THR A 34 -7.98 17.68 6.52
N ILE A 35 -8.45 16.40 6.49
CA ILE A 35 -9.77 16.14 5.89
C ILE A 35 -10.90 16.77 6.72
N TYR A 36 -10.85 16.72 8.05
CA TYR A 36 -11.88 17.36 8.86
C TYR A 36 -11.82 18.88 8.80
N GLU A 37 -10.65 19.49 8.67
CA GLU A 37 -10.49 20.93 8.34
C GLU A 37 -11.17 21.27 7.01
N TYR A 38 -10.89 20.50 5.95
CA TYR A 38 -11.52 20.64 4.64
C TYR A 38 -13.05 20.53 4.72
N LEU A 39 -13.59 19.57 5.50
CA LEU A 39 -15.03 19.40 5.67
C LEU A 39 -15.66 20.64 6.35
N ILE A 40 -15.06 21.15 7.41
CA ILE A 40 -15.55 22.33 8.13
C ILE A 40 -15.48 23.58 7.24
N GLU A 41 -14.34 23.80 6.57
CA GLU A 41 -14.20 24.93 5.65
C GLU A 41 -15.18 24.87 4.46
N GLY A 42 -15.37 23.69 3.88
CA GLY A 42 -16.29 23.49 2.77
C GLY A 42 -17.74 23.78 3.16
N LEU A 43 -18.16 23.41 4.38
CA LEU A 43 -19.46 23.77 4.95
C LEU A 43 -19.57 25.27 5.17
N GLN A 44 -18.55 25.93 5.72
CA GLN A 44 -18.52 27.38 5.93
C GLN A 44 -18.56 28.16 4.61
N LYS A 45 -17.80 27.72 3.62
CA LYS A 45 -17.74 28.33 2.27
C LYS A 45 -18.92 27.90 1.37
N LYS A 46 -19.86 27.08 1.87
CA LYS A 46 -21.02 26.56 1.14
C LYS A 46 -20.65 25.81 -0.17
N GLN A 47 -19.52 25.13 -0.16
CA GLN A 47 -19.14 24.26 -1.27
C GLN A 47 -20.00 23.00 -1.30
N PHE A 48 -20.51 22.60 -0.16
CA PHE A 48 -21.51 21.55 0.07
C PHE A 48 -22.30 21.87 1.34
N PHE A 49 -23.33 21.09 1.64
CA PHE A 49 -24.26 21.37 2.72
C PHE A 49 -24.35 20.19 3.68
N PHE A 50 -24.74 20.45 4.93
CA PHE A 50 -24.98 19.40 5.91
C PHE A 50 -26.47 19.15 6.11
N ASP A 51 -26.93 17.94 5.81
CA ASP A 51 -28.26 17.44 6.18
C ASP A 51 -28.17 16.56 7.43
N GLY A 52 -28.37 17.18 8.59
CA GLY A 52 -28.31 16.49 9.89
C GLY A 52 -29.35 15.38 10.04
N ARG A 53 -30.48 15.42 9.30
CA ARG A 53 -31.48 14.35 9.34
C ARG A 53 -30.97 13.08 8.67
N LYS A 54 -30.26 13.20 7.52
CA LYS A 54 -29.65 12.06 6.84
C LYS A 54 -28.52 11.45 7.68
N ALA A 55 -27.68 12.30 8.29
CA ALA A 55 -26.63 11.85 9.18
C ALA A 55 -27.20 11.09 10.40
N LYS A 56 -28.15 11.69 11.08
CA LYS A 56 -28.80 11.10 12.26
C LYS A 56 -29.53 9.80 11.92
N ALA A 57 -30.29 9.77 10.82
CA ALA A 57 -30.99 8.57 10.38
C ALA A 57 -30.03 7.39 10.16
N ALA A 58 -28.87 7.62 9.56
CA ALA A 58 -27.88 6.55 9.35
C ALA A 58 -27.28 6.06 10.68
N ILE A 59 -26.93 6.97 11.58
CA ILE A 59 -26.32 6.65 12.87
C ILE A 59 -27.33 5.90 13.76
N ASP A 60 -28.51 6.46 13.96
CA ASP A 60 -29.55 5.88 14.82
C ASP A 60 -29.97 4.50 14.31
N TRP A 61 -30.11 4.36 12.99
CA TRP A 61 -30.51 3.09 12.40
C TRP A 61 -29.43 2.02 12.59
N ILE A 62 -28.15 2.36 12.35
CA ILE A 62 -27.04 1.42 12.55
C ILE A 62 -26.94 1.01 14.01
N GLU A 63 -27.04 1.93 14.97
CA GLU A 63 -26.99 1.60 16.39
C GLU A 63 -28.21 0.78 16.87
N SER A 64 -29.36 0.89 16.17
CA SER A 64 -30.60 0.16 16.55
C SER A 64 -30.71 -1.22 15.90
N HIS A 65 -30.16 -1.40 14.68
CA HIS A 65 -30.39 -2.58 13.83
C HIS A 65 -29.11 -3.35 13.46
N CYS A 66 -27.94 -2.90 13.94
CA CYS A 66 -26.70 -3.62 13.70
C CYS A 66 -26.07 -4.09 15.01
N PHE A 67 -25.48 -5.26 14.97
CA PHE A 67 -25.00 -6.01 16.14
C PHE A 67 -23.56 -6.48 15.92
N HIS A 68 -22.83 -6.68 17.00
CA HIS A 68 -21.58 -7.40 16.97
C HIS A 68 -21.83 -8.85 16.56
N THR A 69 -21.15 -9.32 15.53
CA THR A 69 -21.33 -10.66 14.99
C THR A 69 -20.31 -11.66 15.52
N GLU A 70 -19.22 -11.16 16.11
CA GLU A 70 -18.12 -11.97 16.64
C GLU A 70 -17.49 -11.31 17.87
N GLY A 71 -16.74 -12.10 18.63
CA GLY A 71 -15.98 -11.64 19.79
C GLY A 71 -16.79 -11.45 21.06
N VAL A 72 -16.18 -10.82 22.06
CA VAL A 72 -16.71 -10.70 23.43
C VAL A 72 -17.99 -9.88 23.50
N LEU A 73 -18.18 -8.93 22.58
CA LEU A 73 -19.34 -8.05 22.54
C LEU A 73 -20.52 -8.65 21.77
N ALA A 74 -20.32 -9.76 21.04
CA ALA A 74 -21.41 -10.43 20.33
C ALA A 74 -22.31 -11.20 21.31
N PRO A 75 -23.65 -11.19 21.10
CA PRO A 75 -24.44 -10.55 20.04
C PRO A 75 -24.98 -9.15 20.42
N GLY A 76 -24.25 -8.38 21.22
CA GLY A 76 -24.69 -7.06 21.68
C GLY A 76 -24.86 -6.04 20.56
N PRO A 77 -25.65 -4.97 20.79
CA PRO A 77 -25.86 -3.90 19.80
C PRO A 77 -24.56 -3.15 19.50
N LEU A 78 -24.46 -2.64 18.28
CA LEU A 78 -23.32 -1.83 17.85
C LEU A 78 -23.43 -0.41 18.42
N VAL A 79 -22.51 -0.06 19.30
CA VAL A 79 -22.40 1.31 19.85
C VAL A 79 -21.23 2.00 19.13
N LEU A 80 -21.53 3.11 18.43
CA LEU A 80 -20.55 3.79 17.60
C LEU A 80 -19.75 4.82 18.39
N GLU A 81 -18.43 4.79 18.21
CA GLU A 81 -17.53 5.82 18.70
C GLU A 81 -17.73 7.15 17.94
N VAL A 82 -17.32 8.27 18.55
CA VAL A 82 -17.52 9.60 17.96
C VAL A 82 -16.87 9.72 16.57
N TRP A 83 -15.70 9.14 16.37
CA TRP A 83 -15.01 9.14 15.07
C TRP A 83 -15.80 8.35 14.00
N GLN A 84 -16.49 7.28 14.37
CA GLN A 84 -17.36 6.49 13.49
C GLN A 84 -18.63 7.27 13.14
N LYS A 85 -19.22 7.94 14.12
CA LYS A 85 -20.38 8.84 13.91
C LYS A 85 -20.00 10.02 13.01
N ALA A 86 -18.79 10.56 13.17
CA ALA A 86 -18.27 11.62 12.30
C ALA A 86 -18.07 11.13 10.85
N MET A 87 -17.53 9.92 10.68
CA MET A 87 -17.41 9.27 9.37
C MET A 87 -18.78 9.08 8.71
N LEU A 88 -19.77 8.53 9.42
CA LEU A 88 -21.12 8.34 8.90
C LEU A 88 -21.79 9.70 8.57
N SER A 89 -21.56 10.72 9.41
CA SER A 89 -22.04 12.07 9.15
C SER A 89 -21.43 12.68 7.89
N ALA A 90 -20.15 12.41 7.60
CA ALA A 90 -19.50 12.84 6.37
C ALA A 90 -20.05 12.09 5.14
N ILE A 91 -20.27 10.77 5.26
CA ILE A 91 -20.78 9.94 4.17
C ILE A 91 -22.25 10.25 3.84
N PHE A 92 -23.11 10.33 4.84
CA PHE A 92 -24.57 10.44 4.64
C PHE A 92 -25.10 11.85 4.77
N GLY A 93 -24.46 12.70 5.60
CA GLY A 93 -24.95 14.02 5.94
C GLY A 93 -24.42 15.13 5.04
N ILE A 94 -23.23 14.98 4.41
CA ILE A 94 -22.73 15.99 3.48
C ILE A 94 -23.34 15.77 2.10
N VAL A 95 -24.05 16.80 1.61
CA VAL A 95 -24.81 16.76 0.37
C VAL A 95 -24.45 17.93 -0.54
N ASP A 96 -24.64 17.74 -1.85
CA ASP A 96 -24.52 18.79 -2.86
C ASP A 96 -25.78 19.70 -2.87
N GLU A 97 -25.80 20.70 -3.73
CA GLU A 97 -26.92 21.65 -3.88
C GLU A 97 -28.27 20.97 -4.20
N LYS A 98 -28.23 19.80 -4.84
CA LYS A 98 -29.41 19.01 -5.18
C LYS A 98 -29.88 18.10 -4.03
N GLY A 99 -29.11 18.05 -2.94
CA GLY A 99 -29.36 17.17 -1.81
C GLY A 99 -28.87 15.73 -2.02
N ASN A 100 -28.09 15.44 -3.08
CA ASN A 100 -27.45 14.15 -3.26
C ASN A 100 -26.16 14.07 -2.44
N ARG A 101 -25.70 12.85 -2.19
CA ARG A 101 -24.42 12.57 -1.52
C ARG A 101 -23.27 13.33 -2.18
N GLN A 102 -22.52 14.11 -1.40
CA GLN A 102 -21.35 14.84 -1.89
C GLN A 102 -20.20 13.88 -2.19
N PHE A 103 -19.87 12.98 -1.24
CA PHE A 103 -18.76 12.04 -1.38
C PHE A 103 -19.27 10.68 -1.85
N ARG A 104 -18.91 10.30 -3.06
CA ARG A 104 -19.35 9.06 -3.70
C ARG A 104 -18.29 7.98 -3.69
N GLU A 105 -17.07 8.34 -3.37
CA GLU A 105 -15.91 7.46 -3.27
C GLU A 105 -15.27 7.71 -1.90
N VAL A 106 -15.25 6.70 -1.05
CA VAL A 106 -14.67 6.74 0.29
C VAL A 106 -13.48 5.80 0.33
N PHE A 107 -12.32 6.31 0.66
CA PHE A 107 -11.12 5.53 0.87
C PHE A 107 -10.77 5.53 2.36
N PHE A 108 -11.04 4.41 3.01
CA PHE A 108 -10.95 4.24 4.46
C PHE A 108 -9.79 3.32 4.82
N VAL A 109 -8.71 3.91 5.32
CA VAL A 109 -7.51 3.24 5.79
C VAL A 109 -7.44 3.37 7.30
N VAL A 110 -7.46 2.24 8.02
CA VAL A 110 -7.40 2.22 9.49
C VAL A 110 -6.72 0.94 9.95
N GLY A 111 -6.00 0.99 11.06
CA GLY A 111 -5.28 -0.15 11.63
C GLY A 111 -6.18 -1.37 11.87
N ARG A 112 -5.58 -2.56 11.94
CA ARG A 112 -6.32 -3.81 12.23
C ARG A 112 -7.10 -3.72 13.54
N LYS A 113 -8.21 -4.46 13.63
CA LYS A 113 -9.08 -4.57 14.81
C LYS A 113 -9.83 -3.28 15.19
N ASN A 114 -9.81 -2.24 14.36
CA ASN A 114 -10.56 -0.99 14.57
C ASN A 114 -12.01 -1.05 14.04
N GLY A 115 -12.57 -2.22 13.77
CA GLY A 115 -13.97 -2.38 13.37
C GLY A 115 -14.29 -2.06 11.90
N LYS A 116 -13.28 -2.06 11.02
CA LYS A 116 -13.37 -1.73 9.58
C LYS A 116 -14.49 -2.52 8.86
N SER A 117 -14.43 -3.86 8.92
CA SER A 117 -15.40 -4.75 8.24
C SER A 117 -16.80 -4.63 8.86
N LEU A 118 -16.88 -4.46 10.19
CA LEU A 118 -18.12 -4.25 10.92
C LEU A 118 -18.82 -2.94 10.48
N MET A 119 -18.07 -1.84 10.34
CA MET A 119 -18.58 -0.57 9.81
C MET A 119 -19.04 -0.69 8.36
N ALA A 120 -18.27 -1.36 7.51
CA ALA A 120 -18.65 -1.60 6.12
C ALA A 120 -19.94 -2.43 6.03
N ALA A 121 -20.08 -3.46 6.87
CA ALA A 121 -21.29 -4.28 6.95
C ALA A 121 -22.50 -3.47 7.46
N GLY A 122 -22.33 -2.62 8.47
CA GLY A 122 -23.39 -1.73 8.97
C GLY A 122 -23.88 -0.74 7.91
N ILE A 123 -22.96 -0.11 7.19
CA ILE A 123 -23.27 0.75 6.02
C ILE A 123 -23.99 -0.05 4.93
N GLY A 124 -23.52 -1.27 4.66
CA GLY A 124 -24.12 -2.19 3.69
C GLY A 124 -25.55 -2.55 4.06
N ASN A 125 -25.79 -2.92 5.33
CA ASN A 125 -27.10 -3.26 5.86
C ASN A 125 -28.07 -2.06 5.79
N TYR A 126 -27.63 -0.86 6.19
CA TYR A 126 -28.43 0.35 6.12
C TYR A 126 -28.83 0.71 4.68
N ILE A 127 -27.90 0.64 3.72
CA ILE A 127 -28.21 0.93 2.31
C ILE A 127 -29.11 -0.14 1.71
N PHE A 128 -28.89 -1.41 2.05
CA PHE A 128 -29.70 -2.52 1.55
C PHE A 128 -31.15 -2.44 2.00
N ARG A 129 -31.39 -2.15 3.29
CA ARG A 129 -32.74 -2.17 3.89
C ARG A 129 -33.47 -0.83 3.81
N VAL A 130 -32.74 0.32 3.77
CA VAL A 130 -33.36 1.64 3.95
C VAL A 130 -32.88 2.64 2.88
N ALA A 131 -31.61 3.02 2.92
CA ALA A 131 -31.13 4.22 2.19
C ALA A 131 -31.02 4.02 0.68
N GLY A 132 -30.91 2.79 0.19
CA GLY A 132 -30.76 2.49 -1.24
C GLY A 132 -32.08 2.56 -2.03
N GLY A 133 -33.22 2.64 -1.34
CA GLY A 133 -34.55 2.71 -1.96
C GLY A 133 -34.93 1.45 -2.73
N TYR A 134 -35.87 1.60 -3.68
CA TYR A 134 -36.32 0.50 -4.53
C TYR A 134 -35.19 0.06 -5.49
N GLY A 135 -34.93 -1.25 -5.54
CA GLY A 135 -33.88 -1.84 -6.36
C GLY A 135 -32.46 -1.53 -5.86
N ALA A 136 -32.27 -1.42 -4.53
CA ALA A 136 -30.94 -1.25 -3.96
C ALA A 136 -30.05 -2.46 -4.29
N LYS A 137 -28.84 -2.18 -4.81
CA LYS A 137 -27.84 -3.21 -5.14
C LYS A 137 -26.56 -2.96 -4.37
N VAL A 138 -26.23 -3.86 -3.46
CA VAL A 138 -24.99 -3.84 -2.68
C VAL A 138 -24.08 -4.95 -3.18
N PHE A 139 -22.82 -4.62 -3.44
CA PHE A 139 -21.80 -5.58 -3.86
C PHE A 139 -20.65 -5.59 -2.87
N CYS A 140 -20.32 -6.78 -2.36
CA CYS A 140 -19.12 -7.04 -1.56
C CYS A 140 -18.08 -7.65 -2.50
N ILE A 141 -16.94 -6.97 -2.70
CA ILE A 141 -15.94 -7.35 -3.69
C ILE A 141 -14.59 -7.56 -3.02
N ALA A 142 -13.93 -8.67 -3.38
CA ALA A 142 -12.56 -8.99 -3.00
C ALA A 142 -11.89 -9.84 -4.10
N PRO A 143 -10.55 -10.02 -4.06
CA PRO A 143 -9.83 -10.88 -5.01
C PRO A 143 -10.35 -12.32 -5.04
N LYS A 144 -10.71 -12.86 -3.88
CA LYS A 144 -11.26 -14.21 -3.70
C LYS A 144 -12.68 -14.14 -3.12
N LEU A 145 -13.51 -15.11 -3.50
CA LEU A 145 -14.91 -15.17 -3.04
C LEU A 145 -15.00 -15.31 -1.51
N ASP A 146 -14.14 -16.11 -0.91
CA ASP A 146 -14.10 -16.32 0.55
C ASP A 146 -13.80 -15.01 1.33
N GLN A 147 -13.01 -14.11 0.75
CA GLN A 147 -12.75 -12.79 1.33
C GLN A 147 -13.99 -11.87 1.20
N ALA A 148 -14.66 -11.88 0.04
CA ALA A 148 -15.90 -11.14 -0.15
C ALA A 148 -17.03 -11.65 0.77
N ASP A 149 -16.97 -12.92 1.18
CA ASP A 149 -17.90 -13.57 2.10
C ASP A 149 -17.86 -12.95 3.51
N ILE A 150 -16.72 -12.42 3.94
CA ILE A 150 -16.57 -11.89 5.31
C ILE A 150 -17.59 -10.77 5.57
N ILE A 151 -17.62 -9.75 4.72
CA ILE A 151 -18.57 -8.63 4.87
C ILE A 151 -19.99 -9.07 4.54
N TYR A 152 -20.17 -9.89 3.52
CA TYR A 152 -21.47 -10.43 3.13
C TYR A 152 -22.13 -11.21 4.28
N ASN A 153 -21.41 -12.12 4.91
CA ASN A 153 -21.91 -12.89 6.05
C ASN A 153 -22.12 -11.99 7.28
N CYS A 154 -21.25 -11.00 7.50
CA CYS A 154 -21.47 -10.04 8.57
C CYS A 154 -22.79 -9.26 8.40
N ILE A 155 -23.12 -8.83 7.17
CA ILE A 155 -24.42 -8.21 6.87
C ILE A 155 -25.57 -9.16 7.21
N TRP A 156 -25.48 -10.43 6.79
CA TRP A 156 -26.52 -11.40 7.06
C TRP A 156 -26.68 -11.69 8.56
N GLN A 157 -25.58 -11.86 9.28
CA GLN A 157 -25.61 -12.08 10.73
C GLN A 157 -26.22 -10.89 11.48
N MET A 158 -25.87 -9.64 11.09
CA MET A 158 -26.51 -8.45 11.66
C MET A 158 -28.03 -8.46 11.46
N ILE A 159 -28.49 -8.84 10.25
CA ILE A 159 -29.93 -8.96 9.95
C ILE A 159 -30.59 -10.01 10.84
N THR A 160 -29.97 -11.18 11.00
CA THR A 160 -30.56 -12.28 11.80
C THR A 160 -30.54 -12.03 13.31
N LEU A 161 -29.67 -11.14 13.78
CA LEU A 161 -29.62 -10.70 15.18
C LEU A 161 -30.61 -9.57 15.49
N ASP A 162 -31.14 -8.90 14.46
CA ASP A 162 -32.07 -7.79 14.61
C ASP A 162 -33.44 -8.27 15.12
N PRO A 163 -33.88 -7.83 16.31
CA PRO A 163 -35.16 -8.28 16.88
C PRO A 163 -36.37 -7.96 16.00
N GLU A 164 -36.34 -6.83 15.27
CA GLU A 164 -37.40 -6.45 14.34
C GLU A 164 -37.50 -7.45 13.20
N TRP A 165 -36.38 -7.87 12.61
CA TRP A 165 -36.36 -8.87 11.56
C TRP A 165 -36.83 -10.26 12.10
N GLN A 166 -36.45 -10.62 13.34
CA GLN A 166 -36.89 -11.87 13.96
C GLN A 166 -38.42 -11.89 14.14
N GLN A 167 -38.98 -10.80 14.63
CA GLN A 167 -40.44 -10.67 14.78
C GLN A 167 -41.17 -10.71 13.41
N GLU A 168 -40.67 -10.00 12.42
CA GLU A 168 -41.22 -10.02 11.04
C GLU A 168 -41.18 -11.44 10.46
N LYS A 169 -40.08 -12.16 10.70
CA LYS A 169 -39.92 -13.57 10.26
C LYS A 169 -40.94 -14.51 10.92
N GLU A 170 -41.16 -14.37 12.21
CA GLU A 170 -42.16 -15.17 12.94
C GLU A 170 -43.56 -14.93 12.38
N ILE A 171 -43.96 -13.66 12.20
CA ILE A 171 -45.24 -13.28 11.63
C ILE A 171 -45.40 -13.84 10.19
N ALA A 172 -44.37 -13.78 9.39
CA ALA A 172 -44.38 -14.33 8.03
C ALA A 172 -44.51 -15.86 8.03
N SER A 173 -43.84 -16.54 8.95
CA SER A 173 -43.89 -17.99 9.09
C SER A 173 -45.28 -18.48 9.52
N GLU A 174 -45.97 -17.79 10.40
CA GLU A 174 -47.37 -18.09 10.78
C GLU A 174 -48.32 -17.90 9.60
N LYS A 175 -48.16 -16.85 8.79
CA LYS A 175 -48.95 -16.61 7.58
C LYS A 175 -48.69 -17.65 6.48
N ASP A 176 -47.44 -18.08 6.32
CA ASP A 176 -47.04 -19.05 5.29
C ASP A 176 -47.50 -20.48 5.63
N TYR A 177 -47.69 -20.80 6.92
CA TYR A 177 -48.25 -22.07 7.35
C TYR A 177 -49.71 -22.26 6.86
N HIS A 178 -50.44 -21.14 6.69
CA HIS A 178 -51.81 -21.13 6.19
C HIS A 178 -51.95 -20.80 4.70
N ASN A 179 -50.94 -20.18 4.06
CA ASN A 179 -50.98 -19.81 2.63
C ASN A 179 -49.68 -20.19 1.92
N LYS A 180 -49.66 -21.20 1.13
CA LYS A 180 -48.52 -21.73 0.35
C LYS A 180 -47.90 -20.76 -0.73
N LYS A 181 -48.11 -19.47 -0.62
CA LYS A 181 -47.48 -18.45 -1.51
C LYS A 181 -46.87 -17.33 -0.67
N LEU A 182 -45.56 -17.37 -0.49
CA LEU A 182 -44.77 -16.19 -0.11
C LEU A 182 -44.91 -15.14 -1.19
N ASN A 183 -45.60 -14.04 -0.93
CA ASN A 183 -45.81 -12.97 -1.88
C ASN A 183 -44.47 -12.31 -2.24
N ASP A 184 -44.29 -11.98 -3.52
CA ASP A 184 -43.15 -11.21 -4.05
C ASP A 184 -43.05 -9.80 -3.41
N ASP A 185 -44.07 -9.37 -2.67
CA ASP A 185 -44.15 -8.07 -1.97
C ASP A 185 -43.55 -8.10 -0.55
N SER A 186 -42.94 -9.20 -0.11
CA SER A 186 -42.38 -9.30 1.24
C SER A 186 -41.21 -8.35 1.44
N MET A 187 -41.29 -7.56 2.51
CA MET A 187 -40.21 -6.66 2.97
C MET A 187 -39.13 -7.40 3.77
N LEU A 188 -39.34 -8.67 4.11
CA LEU A 188 -38.41 -9.49 4.88
C LEU A 188 -37.17 -9.83 4.07
N ALA A 189 -35.98 -9.52 4.61
CA ALA A 189 -34.72 -9.93 4.03
C ALA A 189 -34.54 -11.46 4.08
N ARG A 190 -34.10 -12.05 2.97
CA ARG A 190 -33.92 -13.51 2.81
C ARG A 190 -32.53 -13.84 2.31
N HIS A 191 -31.98 -14.94 2.79
CA HIS A 191 -30.77 -15.54 2.25
C HIS A 191 -31.16 -16.52 1.13
N ARG A 192 -30.71 -16.24 -0.10
CA ARG A 192 -30.83 -17.11 -1.26
C ARG A 192 -29.50 -17.79 -1.56
N GLN A 193 -29.48 -18.73 -2.48
CA GLN A 193 -28.25 -19.43 -2.89
C GLN A 193 -27.15 -18.47 -3.38
N SER A 194 -27.50 -17.38 -4.08
CA SER A 194 -26.55 -16.47 -4.74
C SER A 194 -26.49 -15.07 -4.12
N ASP A 195 -27.48 -14.70 -3.29
CA ASP A 195 -27.59 -13.34 -2.77
C ASP A 195 -28.44 -13.26 -1.49
N LEU A 196 -28.37 -12.09 -0.81
CA LEU A 196 -29.43 -11.65 0.10
C LEU A 196 -30.43 -10.83 -0.72
N ALA A 197 -31.71 -10.97 -0.44
CA ALA A 197 -32.74 -10.26 -1.20
C ALA A 197 -33.89 -9.78 -0.30
N ILE A 198 -34.45 -8.61 -0.65
CA ILE A 198 -35.75 -8.13 -0.16
C ILE A 198 -36.68 -8.07 -1.36
N PRO A 199 -37.58 -9.04 -1.54
CA PRO A 199 -38.44 -9.12 -2.74
C PRO A 199 -39.29 -7.86 -2.95
N GLY A 200 -39.93 -7.35 -1.89
CA GLY A 200 -40.83 -6.19 -1.97
C GLY A 200 -40.16 -4.89 -2.44
N THR A 201 -38.85 -4.74 -2.24
CA THR A 201 -38.09 -3.60 -2.78
C THR A 201 -37.21 -3.96 -3.96
N ASN A 202 -37.16 -5.23 -4.38
CA ASN A 202 -36.23 -5.75 -5.40
C ASN A 202 -34.76 -5.42 -5.07
N SER A 203 -34.43 -5.38 -3.77
CA SER A 203 -33.08 -5.08 -3.29
C SER A 203 -32.26 -6.35 -3.15
N THR A 204 -30.93 -6.26 -3.38
CA THR A 204 -30.03 -7.42 -3.28
C THR A 204 -28.67 -7.05 -2.71
N VAL A 205 -28.05 -7.99 -1.95
CA VAL A 205 -26.62 -7.98 -1.61
C VAL A 205 -25.96 -9.16 -2.29
N LYS A 206 -24.85 -8.93 -2.98
CA LYS A 206 -24.08 -9.97 -3.69
C LYS A 206 -22.61 -9.91 -3.32
N LYS A 207 -21.99 -11.09 -3.19
CA LYS A 207 -20.55 -11.26 -3.09
C LYS A 207 -19.97 -11.55 -4.46
N ILE A 208 -18.85 -10.93 -4.80
CA ILE A 208 -18.22 -11.04 -6.12
C ILE A 208 -16.70 -11.18 -5.95
N ALA A 209 -16.13 -12.22 -6.55
CA ALA A 209 -14.70 -12.28 -6.82
C ALA A 209 -14.38 -11.51 -8.11
N PHE A 210 -13.13 -11.11 -8.31
CA PHE A 210 -12.72 -10.38 -9.50
C PHE A 210 -13.16 -11.03 -10.81
N SER A 211 -13.93 -10.28 -11.61
CA SER A 211 -14.32 -10.65 -12.96
C SER A 211 -14.86 -9.41 -13.67
N ALA A 212 -13.97 -8.56 -14.17
CA ALA A 212 -14.34 -7.31 -14.83
C ALA A 212 -15.38 -7.53 -15.95
N LYS A 213 -15.21 -8.57 -16.77
CA LYS A 213 -16.17 -8.91 -17.86
C LYS A 213 -17.58 -9.26 -17.38
N LYS A 214 -17.74 -9.74 -16.16
CA LYS A 214 -19.06 -10.07 -15.57
C LYS A 214 -19.68 -8.91 -14.81
N SER A 215 -18.94 -7.84 -14.59
CA SER A 215 -19.38 -6.66 -13.83
C SER A 215 -19.96 -5.57 -14.73
N ASP A 216 -19.84 -5.69 -16.04
CA ASP A 216 -20.50 -4.81 -17.00
C ASP A 216 -22.02 -4.90 -16.88
N GLY A 217 -22.70 -3.76 -16.81
CA GLY A 217 -24.15 -3.68 -16.64
C GLY A 217 -24.64 -3.67 -15.19
N PHE A 218 -23.76 -3.66 -14.20
CA PHE A 218 -24.15 -3.42 -12.82
C PHE A 218 -24.61 -1.96 -12.62
N ASN A 219 -25.47 -1.75 -11.62
CA ASN A 219 -25.96 -0.42 -11.23
C ASN A 219 -25.96 -0.36 -9.68
N PRO A 220 -24.77 -0.26 -9.03
CA PRO A 220 -24.64 -0.36 -7.59
C PRO A 220 -25.18 0.85 -6.87
N SER A 221 -25.93 0.63 -5.77
CA SER A 221 -26.19 1.62 -4.73
C SER A 221 -24.99 1.73 -3.80
N LEU A 222 -24.32 0.59 -3.57
CA LEU A 222 -23.08 0.49 -2.80
C LEU A 222 -22.19 -0.59 -3.38
N THR A 223 -20.92 -0.27 -3.52
CA THR A 223 -19.85 -1.24 -3.72
C THR A 223 -18.91 -1.18 -2.52
N ILE A 224 -18.70 -2.28 -1.83
CA ILE A 224 -17.73 -2.42 -0.75
C ILE A 224 -16.54 -3.18 -1.31
N CYS A 225 -15.39 -2.50 -1.39
CA CYS A 225 -14.11 -3.05 -1.79
C CYS A 225 -13.30 -3.32 -0.52
N ASP A 226 -13.22 -4.59 -0.11
CA ASP A 226 -12.50 -4.95 1.12
C ASP A 226 -11.04 -5.30 0.82
N GLU A 227 -10.17 -4.91 1.75
CA GLU A 227 -8.71 -5.12 1.73
C GLU A 227 -8.09 -4.74 0.38
N VAL A 228 -8.40 -3.53 -0.13
CA VAL A 228 -7.88 -3.05 -1.44
C VAL A 228 -6.36 -3.03 -1.53
N ALA A 229 -5.64 -3.00 -0.41
CA ALA A 229 -4.19 -3.16 -0.38
C ALA A 229 -3.72 -4.55 -0.82
N SER A 230 -4.60 -5.56 -0.79
CA SER A 230 -4.32 -6.91 -1.30
C SER A 230 -4.65 -7.10 -2.78
N TRP A 231 -5.23 -6.08 -3.44
CA TRP A 231 -5.66 -6.14 -4.83
C TRP A 231 -4.47 -5.86 -5.76
N GLN A 232 -3.81 -6.91 -6.21
CA GLN A 232 -2.58 -6.79 -6.99
C GLN A 232 -2.84 -6.65 -8.49
N GLY A 233 -1.98 -5.89 -9.16
CA GLY A 233 -1.90 -5.76 -10.61
C GLY A 233 -3.11 -5.14 -11.28
N ASP A 234 -3.11 -5.17 -12.59
CA ASP A 234 -4.12 -4.61 -13.49
C ASP A 234 -5.56 -5.11 -13.25
N GLN A 235 -5.71 -6.33 -12.75
CA GLN A 235 -7.06 -6.91 -12.55
C GLN A 235 -7.80 -6.18 -11.43
N GLY A 236 -7.10 -5.84 -10.34
CA GLY A 236 -7.67 -5.07 -9.23
C GLY A 236 -8.09 -3.68 -9.68
N LEU A 237 -7.22 -2.99 -10.41
CA LEU A 237 -7.50 -1.66 -10.95
C LEU A 237 -8.70 -1.68 -11.90
N LYS A 238 -8.72 -2.59 -12.89
CA LYS A 238 -9.84 -2.74 -13.83
C LYS A 238 -11.16 -3.04 -13.13
N GLN A 239 -11.16 -3.94 -12.13
CA GLN A 239 -12.37 -4.25 -11.35
C GLN A 239 -12.89 -3.02 -10.62
N TYR A 240 -12.01 -2.24 -10.02
CA TYR A 240 -12.36 -1.01 -9.32
C TYR A 240 -12.98 0.03 -10.26
N GLU A 241 -12.35 0.28 -11.41
CA GLU A 241 -12.83 1.25 -12.40
C GLU A 241 -14.19 0.86 -13.00
N VAL A 242 -14.40 -0.42 -13.28
CA VAL A 242 -15.70 -0.92 -13.77
C VAL A 242 -16.79 -0.64 -12.74
N MET A 243 -16.56 -0.91 -11.44
CA MET A 243 -17.54 -0.65 -10.41
C MET A 243 -17.77 0.85 -10.18
N LYS A 244 -16.74 1.66 -10.29
CA LYS A 244 -16.83 3.12 -10.21
C LYS A 244 -17.67 3.69 -11.37
N SER A 245 -17.42 3.24 -12.59
CA SER A 245 -18.18 3.66 -13.77
C SER A 245 -19.63 3.19 -13.73
N ALA A 246 -19.88 1.99 -13.22
CA ALA A 246 -21.22 1.42 -13.07
C ALA A 246 -22.16 2.22 -12.15
N MET A 247 -21.61 3.05 -11.26
CA MET A 247 -22.41 3.96 -10.42
C MET A 247 -22.92 5.21 -11.15
N GLY A 248 -22.58 5.39 -12.43
CA GLY A 248 -22.89 6.62 -13.18
C GLY A 248 -24.38 6.97 -13.21
N ALA A 249 -25.26 5.97 -13.27
CA ALA A 249 -26.71 6.15 -13.31
C ALA A 249 -27.37 6.42 -11.94
N ARG A 250 -26.63 6.28 -10.82
CA ARG A 250 -27.14 6.51 -9.46
C ARG A 250 -26.54 7.77 -8.85
N PRO A 251 -27.33 8.85 -8.61
CA PRO A 251 -26.82 10.07 -7.98
C PRO A 251 -26.20 9.84 -6.60
N ASP A 252 -26.78 8.95 -5.80
CA ASP A 252 -26.35 8.61 -4.44
C ASP A 252 -25.52 7.30 -4.33
N GLY A 253 -25.04 6.77 -5.47
CA GLY A 253 -24.15 5.60 -5.47
C GLY A 253 -22.89 5.84 -4.63
N LEU A 254 -22.47 4.82 -3.88
CA LEU A 254 -21.30 4.86 -2.99
C LEU A 254 -20.33 3.74 -3.32
N LEU A 255 -19.05 4.07 -3.45
CA LEU A 255 -17.95 3.12 -3.49
C LEU A 255 -17.13 3.30 -2.20
N LEU A 256 -17.12 2.26 -1.37
CA LEU A 256 -16.45 2.24 -0.08
C LEU A 256 -15.28 1.27 -0.14
N SER A 257 -14.07 1.79 -0.13
CA SER A 257 -12.83 1.03 -0.12
C SER A 257 -12.28 0.99 1.31
N CYS A 258 -12.19 -0.19 1.88
CA CYS A 258 -11.73 -0.42 3.24
C CYS A 258 -10.43 -1.23 3.23
N THR A 259 -9.41 -0.80 3.99
CA THR A 259 -8.15 -1.54 4.06
C THR A 259 -7.30 -1.12 5.24
N THR A 260 -6.31 -1.93 5.59
CA THR A 260 -5.06 -1.48 6.19
C THR A 260 -4.11 -1.05 5.09
N SER A 261 -2.92 -0.54 5.42
CA SER A 261 -1.86 -0.41 4.43
C SER A 261 -1.40 -1.78 3.95
N GLY A 262 -0.69 -1.81 2.85
CA GLY A 262 -0.15 -3.01 2.23
C GLY A 262 1.33 -2.86 1.93
N TYR A 263 1.80 -3.78 1.12
CA TYR A 263 3.14 -3.72 0.54
C TYR A 263 3.09 -2.94 -0.78
N ILE A 264 4.23 -2.41 -1.22
CA ILE A 264 4.34 -1.71 -2.50
C ILE A 264 4.16 -2.75 -3.62
N ASN A 265 3.19 -2.54 -4.51
CA ASN A 265 2.85 -3.50 -5.56
C ASN A 265 2.09 -2.89 -6.75
N ASP A 266 2.25 -1.58 -7.02
CA ASP A 266 1.62 -0.85 -8.13
C ASP A 266 0.12 -1.18 -8.32
N SER A 267 -0.60 -1.19 -7.21
CA SER A 267 -2.00 -1.61 -7.13
C SER A 267 -2.96 -0.43 -7.07
N ILE A 268 -4.26 -0.74 -7.10
CA ILE A 268 -5.33 0.25 -6.85
C ILE A 268 -5.13 0.99 -5.51
N PHE A 269 -4.54 0.35 -4.51
CA PHE A 269 -4.22 1.00 -3.24
C PHE A 269 -3.24 2.17 -3.43
N ASP A 270 -2.22 1.99 -4.27
CA ASP A 270 -1.23 3.01 -4.57
C ASP A 270 -1.84 4.20 -5.30
N GLU A 271 -2.70 3.90 -6.28
CA GLU A 271 -3.43 4.95 -6.99
C GLU A 271 -4.36 5.73 -6.05
N LEU A 272 -5.11 5.05 -5.18
CA LEU A 272 -5.98 5.69 -4.19
C LEU A 272 -5.19 6.52 -3.18
N MET A 273 -4.04 6.04 -2.72
CA MET A 273 -3.16 6.81 -1.83
C MET A 273 -2.65 8.07 -2.53
N LYS A 274 -2.16 7.97 -3.76
CA LYS A 274 -1.68 9.11 -4.56
C LYS A 274 -2.79 10.14 -4.81
N ARG A 275 -3.98 9.70 -5.19
CA ARG A 275 -5.14 10.59 -5.39
C ARG A 275 -5.55 11.27 -4.08
N SER A 276 -5.59 10.51 -2.98
CA SER A 276 -5.96 11.01 -1.65
C SER A 276 -4.98 12.05 -1.12
N THR A 277 -3.68 11.80 -1.23
CA THR A 277 -2.66 12.76 -0.77
C THR A 277 -2.69 14.05 -1.60
N ARG A 278 -2.82 13.96 -2.93
CA ARG A 278 -2.99 15.15 -3.79
C ARG A 278 -4.26 15.93 -3.44
N PHE A 279 -5.37 15.23 -3.14
CA PHE A 279 -6.61 15.87 -2.70
C PHE A 279 -6.40 16.64 -1.39
N LEU A 280 -5.76 16.01 -0.40
CA LEU A 280 -5.51 16.61 0.92
C LEU A 280 -4.50 17.77 0.86
N MET A 281 -3.59 17.77 -0.09
CA MET A 281 -2.65 18.88 -0.35
C MET A 281 -3.30 20.06 -1.12
N GLY A 282 -4.53 19.89 -1.60
CA GLY A 282 -5.20 20.91 -2.42
C GLY A 282 -4.83 20.90 -3.91
N ASP A 283 -4.03 19.92 -4.34
CA ASP A 283 -3.53 19.79 -5.72
C ASP A 283 -4.45 18.98 -6.64
N SER A 284 -5.68 18.72 -6.20
CA SER A 284 -6.66 17.95 -6.95
C SER A 284 -7.93 18.73 -7.22
N LYS A 285 -8.50 18.54 -8.42
CA LYS A 285 -9.84 19.06 -8.78
C LYS A 285 -10.96 18.11 -8.41
N GLU A 286 -10.66 16.95 -7.83
CA GLU A 286 -11.65 15.98 -7.39
C GLU A 286 -12.50 16.55 -6.25
N LYS A 287 -13.82 16.28 -6.29
CA LYS A 287 -14.78 16.78 -5.28
C LYS A 287 -15.62 15.67 -4.66
N ARG A 288 -15.47 14.44 -5.14
CA ARG A 288 -16.33 13.30 -4.76
C ARG A 288 -15.59 12.24 -3.95
N LEU A 289 -14.28 12.42 -3.72
CA LEU A 289 -13.43 11.56 -2.90
C LEU A 289 -13.43 12.02 -1.44
N LEU A 290 -13.61 11.07 -0.52
CA LEU A 290 -13.46 11.26 0.94
C LEU A 290 -12.33 10.35 1.43
N PRO A 291 -11.11 10.84 1.55
CA PRO A 291 -10.00 10.07 2.10
C PRO A 291 -10.00 10.11 3.63
N LEU A 292 -10.17 8.96 4.26
CA LEU A 292 -10.10 8.77 5.71
C LEU A 292 -8.86 7.93 6.03
N LEU A 293 -7.71 8.58 6.13
CA LEU A 293 -6.41 7.95 6.26
C LEU A 293 -5.93 8.03 7.73
N TYR A 294 -6.26 7.00 8.53
CA TYR A 294 -5.75 6.85 9.88
C TYR A 294 -4.36 6.20 9.82
N MET A 295 -3.33 7.03 9.91
CA MET A 295 -1.92 6.63 9.77
C MET A 295 -1.09 7.33 10.82
N ILE A 296 0.05 6.77 11.21
CA ILE A 296 1.04 7.47 12.01
C ILE A 296 1.69 8.60 11.19
N ASP A 297 2.19 9.64 11.87
CA ASP A 297 2.85 10.78 11.21
C ASP A 297 4.37 10.61 11.19
N ASP A 298 4.95 10.06 12.25
CA ASP A 298 6.38 9.84 12.41
C ASP A 298 6.70 8.34 12.40
N VAL A 299 7.35 7.89 11.33
CA VAL A 299 7.77 6.50 11.16
C VAL A 299 8.81 6.09 12.20
N GLY A 300 9.63 7.04 12.70
CA GLY A 300 10.59 6.79 13.75
C GLY A 300 9.96 6.41 15.09
N LEU A 301 8.71 6.83 15.32
CA LEU A 301 7.93 6.55 16.53
C LEU A 301 6.94 5.38 16.36
N TRP A 302 7.24 4.44 15.46
CA TRP A 302 6.34 3.33 15.10
C TRP A 302 5.94 2.46 16.29
N ASN A 303 6.73 2.41 17.36
CA ASN A 303 6.50 1.66 18.61
C ASN A 303 5.99 2.53 19.77
N ASP A 304 5.73 3.83 19.55
CA ASP A 304 5.13 4.70 20.56
C ASP A 304 3.59 4.56 20.56
N ILE A 305 3.02 4.25 21.73
CA ILE A 305 1.57 4.04 21.90
C ILE A 305 0.76 5.28 21.56
N ASN A 306 1.28 6.49 21.83
CA ASN A 306 0.55 7.71 21.51
C ASN A 306 0.56 7.99 20.00
N GLU A 307 1.67 7.68 19.32
CA GLU A 307 1.74 7.76 17.87
C GLU A 307 0.78 6.76 17.23
N LEU A 308 0.70 5.54 17.75
CA LEU A 308 -0.20 4.48 17.27
C LEU A 308 -1.69 4.80 17.44
N ARG A 309 -2.08 5.71 18.34
CA ARG A 309 -3.47 6.21 18.42
C ARG A 309 -3.92 6.89 17.14
N LYS A 310 -2.99 7.50 16.39
CA LYS A 310 -3.30 8.17 15.11
C LYS A 310 -3.76 7.20 14.02
N SER A 311 -3.25 5.98 14.03
CA SER A 311 -3.64 4.92 13.09
C SER A 311 -4.69 3.96 13.67
N ASN A 312 -4.88 3.97 14.99
CA ASN A 312 -5.79 3.08 15.71
C ASN A 312 -6.75 3.87 16.61
N PRO A 313 -7.79 4.51 16.05
CA PRO A 313 -8.71 5.35 16.83
C PRO A 313 -9.49 4.58 17.91
N ASN A 314 -9.56 3.25 17.82
CA ASN A 314 -10.16 2.37 18.84
C ASN A 314 -9.14 1.76 19.79
N LEU A 315 -7.91 2.28 19.88
CA LEU A 315 -6.91 1.81 20.84
C LEU A 315 -7.35 2.13 22.29
N GLY A 316 -7.52 1.08 23.07
CA GLY A 316 -8.13 1.14 24.41
C GLY A 316 -9.66 0.87 24.41
N VAL A 317 -10.29 0.68 23.26
CA VAL A 317 -11.71 0.31 23.11
C VAL A 317 -11.82 -1.09 22.55
N SER A 318 -11.72 -1.28 21.22
CA SER A 318 -11.74 -2.61 20.60
C SER A 318 -10.36 -3.20 20.38
N VAL A 319 -9.31 -2.39 20.48
CA VAL A 319 -7.90 -2.81 20.43
C VAL A 319 -7.30 -2.64 21.82
N PRO A 320 -7.07 -3.72 22.60
CA PRO A 320 -6.45 -3.62 23.92
C PRO A 320 -5.04 -3.03 23.83
N VAL A 321 -4.68 -2.17 24.80
CA VAL A 321 -3.35 -1.55 24.84
C VAL A 321 -2.27 -2.61 25.10
N ASP A 322 -2.53 -3.56 26.00
CA ASP A 322 -1.58 -4.65 26.32
C ASP A 322 -1.29 -5.51 25.09
N PHE A 323 -2.31 -5.84 24.29
CA PHE A 323 -2.13 -6.54 23.01
C PHE A 323 -1.20 -5.75 22.07
N MET A 324 -1.37 -4.44 21.98
CA MET A 324 -0.51 -3.61 21.12
C MET A 324 0.94 -3.59 21.60
N ILE A 325 1.17 -3.56 22.94
CA ILE A 325 2.50 -3.63 23.54
C ILE A 325 3.18 -4.99 23.22
N GLU A 326 2.44 -6.09 23.29
CA GLU A 326 2.94 -7.42 22.92
C GLU A 326 3.33 -7.49 21.43
N GLU A 327 2.50 -6.96 20.54
CA GLU A 327 2.79 -6.92 19.10
C GLU A 327 4.02 -6.05 18.78
N ILE A 328 4.23 -4.94 19.50
CA ILE A 328 5.44 -4.10 19.41
C ILE A 328 6.67 -4.93 19.79
N ALA A 329 6.65 -5.61 20.92
CA ALA A 329 7.78 -6.42 21.40
C ALA A 329 8.13 -7.54 20.40
N ILE A 330 7.14 -8.16 19.77
CA ILE A 330 7.35 -9.15 18.70
C ILE A 330 7.98 -8.49 17.46
N ALA A 331 7.54 -7.29 17.11
CA ALA A 331 8.02 -6.55 15.94
C ALA A 331 9.48 -6.06 16.13
N GLU A 332 9.88 -5.69 17.33
CA GLU A 332 11.26 -5.31 17.67
C GLU A 332 12.25 -6.47 17.50
N GLY A 333 11.80 -7.70 17.68
CA GLY A 333 12.62 -8.90 17.56
C GLY A 333 12.91 -9.38 16.13
N SER A 334 12.26 -8.81 15.09
CA SER A 334 12.38 -9.30 13.70
C SER A 334 11.98 -8.25 12.68
N LEU A 335 12.84 -7.99 11.70
CA LEU A 335 12.55 -7.05 10.59
C LEU A 335 11.28 -7.40 9.83
N SER A 336 11.05 -8.70 9.54
CA SER A 336 9.82 -9.15 8.89
C SER A 336 8.58 -8.88 9.74
N LYS A 337 8.66 -9.07 11.06
CA LYS A 337 7.57 -8.76 11.98
C LYS A 337 7.34 -7.27 12.11
N LYS A 338 8.40 -6.46 12.11
CA LYS A 338 8.31 -5.01 12.06
C LYS A 338 7.60 -4.54 10.79
N ALA A 339 7.98 -5.04 9.62
CA ALA A 339 7.31 -4.71 8.36
C ALA A 339 5.81 -5.10 8.38
N GLU A 340 5.47 -6.25 8.94
CA GLU A 340 4.10 -6.68 9.15
C GLU A 340 3.34 -5.73 10.10
N PHE A 341 3.94 -5.34 11.21
CA PHE A 341 3.39 -4.39 12.18
C PHE A 341 3.16 -3.01 11.56
N MET A 342 4.16 -2.52 10.82
CA MET A 342 4.09 -1.22 10.12
C MET A 342 2.92 -1.15 9.14
N THR A 343 2.66 -2.23 8.38
CA THR A 343 1.52 -2.26 7.45
C THR A 343 0.19 -2.37 8.17
N LYS A 344 0.10 -3.22 9.20
CA LYS A 344 -1.17 -3.61 9.83
C LYS A 344 -1.67 -2.64 10.90
N TYR A 345 -0.75 -2.03 11.65
CA TYR A 345 -1.10 -1.18 12.81
C TYR A 345 -0.68 0.27 12.64
N CYS A 346 0.43 0.55 11.93
CA CYS A 346 0.86 1.92 11.63
C CYS A 346 0.24 2.48 10.35
N ASN A 347 -0.26 1.62 9.47
CA ASN A 347 -0.72 1.92 8.12
C ASN A 347 0.38 2.57 7.24
N ILE A 348 1.63 2.20 7.47
CA ILE A 348 2.77 2.61 6.67
C ILE A 348 3.09 1.52 5.66
N LYS A 349 3.17 1.88 4.39
CA LYS A 349 3.59 0.96 3.33
C LYS A 349 4.97 0.41 3.61
N GLN A 350 5.14 -0.85 3.31
CA GLN A 350 6.41 -1.54 3.36
C GLN A 350 6.67 -2.22 2.01
N ASN A 351 7.90 -2.62 1.74
CA ASN A 351 8.21 -3.58 0.68
C ASN A 351 7.46 -4.88 1.01
N SER A 352 7.40 -5.83 0.11
CA SER A 352 6.80 -7.15 0.39
C SER A 352 7.30 -7.73 1.73
N SER A 353 6.49 -8.56 2.39
CA SER A 353 6.93 -9.38 3.54
C SER A 353 8.08 -10.34 3.18
N LEU A 354 8.34 -10.51 1.88
CA LEU A 354 9.48 -11.24 1.33
C LEU A 354 10.65 -10.32 0.99
N ALA A 355 10.51 -8.99 1.11
CA ALA A 355 11.58 -8.05 0.84
C ALA A 355 12.79 -8.38 1.72
N TRP A 356 13.97 -8.26 1.12
CA TRP A 356 15.21 -8.45 1.84
C TRP A 356 15.46 -7.32 2.84
N LEU A 357 15.32 -6.06 2.40
CA LEU A 357 15.63 -4.88 3.20
C LEU A 357 14.37 -4.05 3.49
N PRO A 358 14.18 -3.58 4.73
CA PRO A 358 13.18 -2.58 5.06
C PRO A 358 13.44 -1.23 4.35
N VAL A 359 12.36 -0.50 4.06
CA VAL A 359 12.45 0.81 3.39
C VAL A 359 13.30 1.79 4.18
N ASP A 360 13.16 1.82 5.49
CA ASP A 360 13.84 2.76 6.37
C ASP A 360 15.38 2.60 6.36
N LEU A 361 15.90 1.38 6.18
CA LEU A 361 17.34 1.15 6.03
C LEU A 361 17.86 1.71 4.71
N ILE A 362 17.13 1.52 3.63
CA ILE A 362 17.49 2.02 2.31
C ILE A 362 17.39 3.55 2.27
N GLU A 363 16.38 4.13 2.94
CA GLU A 363 16.26 5.58 3.09
C GLU A 363 17.44 6.19 3.87
N LYS A 364 17.94 5.51 4.91
CA LYS A 364 19.11 5.95 5.65
C LYS A 364 20.40 5.88 4.82
N ALA A 365 20.54 4.85 3.97
CA ALA A 365 21.68 4.71 3.07
C ALA A 365 21.64 5.74 1.93
N SER A 366 20.45 6.25 1.60
CA SER A 366 20.24 7.32 0.62
C SER A 366 20.47 8.67 1.28
N GLY A 367 21.04 9.63 0.53
CA GLY A 367 21.34 10.93 1.11
C GLY A 367 21.70 11.97 0.05
N ALA A 368 22.54 12.93 0.42
CA ALA A 368 23.07 13.92 -0.53
C ALA A 368 23.86 13.22 -1.66
N PRO A 369 23.90 13.82 -2.86
CA PRO A 369 24.69 13.30 -3.97
C PRO A 369 26.14 13.02 -3.57
N LEU A 370 26.62 11.81 -3.87
CA LEU A 370 28.04 11.48 -3.74
C LEU A 370 28.78 12.02 -4.97
N LYS A 371 29.87 12.72 -4.74
CA LYS A 371 30.75 13.22 -5.80
C LYS A 371 31.93 12.29 -5.94
N ILE A 372 32.12 11.72 -7.11
CA ILE A 372 33.21 10.77 -7.38
C ILE A 372 34.58 11.39 -7.18
N GLU A 373 34.69 12.71 -7.43
CA GLU A 373 35.90 13.51 -7.26
C GLU A 373 36.43 13.54 -5.82
N ASP A 374 35.53 13.40 -4.82
CA ASP A 374 35.90 13.38 -3.40
C ASP A 374 36.61 12.06 -2.98
N PHE A 375 36.62 11.10 -3.91
CA PHE A 375 37.21 9.77 -3.75
C PHE A 375 38.37 9.53 -4.73
N ALA A 376 38.90 10.57 -5.36
CA ALA A 376 40.07 10.46 -6.23
C ALA A 376 41.25 9.81 -5.49
N HIS A 377 42.09 9.06 -6.21
CA HIS A 377 43.26 8.31 -5.69
C HIS A 377 42.89 7.16 -4.73
N SER A 378 41.65 6.64 -4.79
CA SER A 378 41.21 5.54 -3.91
C SER A 378 41.27 4.19 -4.61
N TYR A 379 41.41 3.15 -3.79
CA TYR A 379 41.18 1.77 -4.22
C TYR A 379 39.72 1.37 -4.01
N CYS A 380 39.21 0.50 -4.87
CA CYS A 380 37.83 0.01 -4.79
C CYS A 380 37.70 -1.46 -5.20
N VAL A 381 36.53 -2.01 -5.01
CA VAL A 381 36.06 -3.22 -5.69
C VAL A 381 34.90 -2.88 -6.60
N ALA A 382 34.72 -3.65 -7.67
CA ALA A 382 33.60 -3.47 -8.59
C ALA A 382 32.80 -4.75 -8.73
N GLY A 383 31.52 -4.62 -9.09
CA GLY A 383 30.65 -5.74 -9.44
C GLY A 383 29.83 -5.42 -10.67
N ILE A 384 29.60 -6.40 -11.52
CA ILE A 384 28.91 -6.23 -12.81
C ILE A 384 27.84 -7.31 -12.95
N ASP A 385 26.61 -6.88 -13.17
CA ASP A 385 25.49 -7.75 -13.56
C ASP A 385 25.01 -7.39 -14.96
N LEU A 386 25.11 -8.34 -15.89
CA LEU A 386 24.87 -8.13 -17.31
C LEU A 386 23.53 -8.69 -17.75
N SER A 387 22.76 -7.85 -18.43
CA SER A 387 21.55 -8.27 -19.15
C SER A 387 21.71 -8.04 -20.65
N GLN A 388 21.16 -8.97 -21.47
CA GLN A 388 21.26 -8.84 -22.93
C GLN A 388 20.14 -8.02 -23.56
N THR A 389 18.88 -8.12 -23.11
CA THR A 389 17.76 -7.64 -23.94
C THR A 389 16.61 -6.97 -23.22
N ARG A 390 16.33 -7.27 -21.97
CA ARG A 390 15.12 -6.80 -21.25
C ARG A 390 15.37 -6.17 -19.89
N ASP A 391 16.36 -6.66 -19.16
CA ASP A 391 16.75 -6.13 -17.86
C ASP A 391 17.86 -5.08 -18.04
N LEU A 392 18.15 -4.29 -17.02
CA LEU A 392 19.24 -3.34 -17.06
C LEU A 392 20.58 -4.06 -16.93
N THR A 393 21.61 -3.54 -17.60
CA THR A 393 22.98 -3.85 -17.23
C THR A 393 23.40 -2.89 -16.13
N ALA A 394 24.02 -3.39 -15.07
CA ALA A 394 24.47 -2.61 -13.93
C ALA A 394 25.94 -2.86 -13.60
N CYS A 395 26.66 -1.81 -13.27
CA CYS A 395 27.98 -1.88 -12.68
C CYS A 395 28.02 -1.02 -11.41
N THR A 396 28.54 -1.60 -10.33
CA THR A 396 28.71 -0.91 -9.05
C THR A 396 30.18 -0.88 -8.66
N VAL A 397 30.58 0.21 -8.03
CA VAL A 397 31.90 0.40 -7.44
C VAL A 397 31.72 0.72 -5.97
N VAL A 398 32.45 0.01 -5.11
CA VAL A 398 32.42 0.18 -3.66
C VAL A 398 33.79 0.65 -3.18
N ILE A 399 33.82 1.83 -2.58
CA ILE A 399 35.00 2.44 -1.96
C ILE A 399 34.85 2.35 -0.44
N GLU A 400 35.79 1.72 0.24
CA GLU A 400 35.85 1.67 1.69
C GLU A 400 36.78 2.80 2.19
N LYS A 401 36.27 3.69 3.06
CA LYS A 401 37.04 4.81 3.61
C LYS A 401 36.60 5.10 5.04
N GLY A 402 37.51 5.03 5.99
CA GLY A 402 37.18 5.28 7.39
C GLY A 402 36.21 4.27 8.01
N GLY A 403 36.11 3.05 7.48
CA GLY A 403 35.15 2.02 7.91
C GLY A 403 33.72 2.21 7.38
N GLU A 404 33.50 3.17 6.48
CA GLU A 404 32.26 3.43 5.75
C GLU A 404 32.40 2.99 4.29
N PHE A 405 31.29 2.63 3.65
CA PHE A 405 31.23 2.10 2.28
C PHE A 405 30.44 3.04 1.38
N TYR A 406 31.10 3.61 0.39
CA TYR A 406 30.50 4.53 -0.57
C TYR A 406 30.29 3.81 -1.88
N VAL A 407 29.02 3.77 -2.34
CA VAL A 407 28.60 3.00 -3.50
C VAL A 407 28.26 3.92 -4.66
N PHE A 408 28.96 3.75 -5.77
CA PHE A 408 28.64 4.38 -7.05
C PHE A 408 28.10 3.31 -7.99
N ALA A 409 26.95 3.56 -8.59
CA ALA A 409 26.32 2.64 -9.53
C ALA A 409 25.98 3.34 -10.83
N LYS A 410 26.25 2.67 -11.94
CA LYS A 410 25.92 3.09 -13.31
C LYS A 410 25.11 2.01 -13.97
N PHE A 411 24.14 2.42 -14.79
CA PHE A 411 23.21 1.53 -15.48
C PHE A 411 23.20 1.78 -16.97
N TRP A 412 22.87 0.76 -17.78
CA TRP A 412 22.74 0.84 -19.22
C TRP A 412 21.49 0.13 -19.71
N LEU A 413 20.83 0.73 -20.71
CA LEU A 413 19.70 0.17 -21.45
C LEU A 413 19.95 0.36 -22.95
N PRO A 414 19.43 -0.57 -23.80
CA PRO A 414 19.47 -0.38 -25.25
C PRO A 414 18.73 0.91 -25.65
N ALA A 415 19.34 1.72 -26.51
CA ALA A 415 18.81 3.03 -26.89
C ALA A 415 17.37 2.95 -27.46
N GLU A 416 17.09 1.98 -28.35
CA GLU A 416 15.79 1.80 -28.99
C GLU A 416 14.69 1.28 -28.02
N LYS A 417 15.06 0.85 -26.79
CA LYS A 417 14.13 0.23 -25.83
C LYS A 417 13.80 1.13 -24.64
N ILE A 418 14.37 2.33 -24.54
CA ILE A 418 14.18 3.21 -23.38
C ILE A 418 12.71 3.62 -23.19
N ASP A 419 12.00 3.96 -24.27
CA ASP A 419 10.59 4.36 -24.20
C ASP A 419 9.69 3.18 -23.84
N GLU A 420 9.94 2.01 -24.42
CA GLU A 420 9.22 0.77 -24.10
C GLU A 420 9.45 0.39 -22.63
N ALA A 421 10.69 0.41 -22.16
CA ALA A 421 11.04 0.12 -20.77
C ALA A 421 10.40 1.13 -19.81
N THR A 422 10.40 2.43 -20.15
CA THR A 422 9.74 3.47 -19.35
C THR A 422 8.24 3.18 -19.15
N GLN A 423 7.55 2.75 -20.21
CA GLN A 423 6.14 2.40 -20.13
C GLN A 423 5.89 1.10 -19.36
N ARG A 424 6.72 0.08 -19.63
CA ARG A 424 6.61 -1.24 -19.00
C ARG A 424 6.84 -1.17 -17.49
N ASP A 425 7.90 -0.48 -17.07
CA ASP A 425 8.38 -0.47 -15.69
C ASP A 425 7.81 0.70 -14.89
N SER A 426 7.13 1.65 -15.55
CA SER A 426 6.66 2.92 -14.95
C SER A 426 7.79 3.74 -14.30
N ILE A 427 9.01 3.59 -14.80
CA ILE A 427 10.22 4.26 -14.33
C ILE A 427 10.65 5.30 -15.38
N PRO A 428 10.86 6.60 -15.03
CA PRO A 428 11.22 7.65 -15.98
C PRO A 428 12.71 7.57 -16.35
N TYR A 429 13.11 6.57 -17.15
CA TYR A 429 14.51 6.32 -17.50
C TYR A 429 15.20 7.51 -18.15
N SER A 430 14.49 8.31 -18.95
CA SER A 430 15.04 9.54 -19.53
C SER A 430 15.50 10.58 -18.49
N ALA A 431 14.86 10.65 -17.33
CA ALA A 431 15.31 11.50 -16.23
C ALA A 431 16.63 10.99 -15.62
N TYR A 432 16.82 9.67 -15.51
CA TYR A 432 18.08 9.09 -15.04
C TYR A 432 19.22 9.24 -16.04
N ILE A 433 18.92 9.27 -17.34
CA ILE A 433 19.92 9.60 -18.38
C ILE A 433 20.40 11.05 -18.19
N GLN A 434 19.50 12.02 -18.00
CA GLN A 434 19.87 13.42 -17.76
C GLN A 434 20.72 13.60 -16.49
N ARG A 435 20.52 12.79 -15.47
CA ARG A 435 21.31 12.79 -14.23
C ARG A 435 22.63 12.00 -14.35
N GLY A 436 22.86 11.32 -15.46
CA GLY A 436 24.06 10.51 -15.67
C GLY A 436 24.09 9.18 -14.89
N ILE A 437 22.97 8.78 -14.27
CA ILE A 437 22.81 7.51 -13.55
C ILE A 437 22.64 6.34 -14.52
N LEU A 438 21.87 6.55 -15.58
CA LEU A 438 21.64 5.64 -16.69
C LEU A 438 22.29 6.16 -17.97
N GLU A 439 22.71 5.26 -18.84
CA GLU A 439 23.23 5.59 -20.17
C GLU A 439 22.56 4.72 -21.25
N ALA A 440 22.22 5.35 -22.38
CA ALA A 440 21.76 4.62 -23.56
C ALA A 440 22.96 3.94 -24.22
N SER A 441 22.88 2.63 -24.46
CA SER A 441 23.98 1.82 -24.95
C SER A 441 23.56 0.91 -26.10
N GLY A 442 24.31 0.93 -27.19
CA GLY A 442 23.97 0.19 -28.40
C GLY A 442 22.58 0.56 -28.96
N ASP A 443 22.06 -0.23 -29.89
CA ASP A 443 20.73 -0.03 -30.47
C ASP A 443 19.70 -0.93 -29.75
N ASN A 444 19.66 -2.23 -30.09
CA ASN A 444 18.72 -3.20 -29.55
C ASN A 444 19.27 -4.04 -28.39
N PHE A 445 20.58 -4.00 -28.17
CA PHE A 445 21.32 -4.72 -27.13
C PHE A 445 22.29 -3.75 -26.46
N VAL A 446 22.56 -3.96 -25.17
CA VAL A 446 23.59 -3.22 -24.45
C VAL A 446 24.96 -3.59 -25.02
N ASP A 447 25.76 -2.58 -25.39
CA ASP A 447 27.18 -2.78 -25.69
C ASP A 447 27.96 -2.85 -24.37
N TYR A 448 28.39 -4.04 -23.99
CA TYR A 448 29.12 -4.25 -22.73
C TYR A 448 30.46 -3.50 -22.66
N HIS A 449 30.96 -3.06 -23.80
CA HIS A 449 32.16 -2.21 -23.85
C HIS A 449 31.92 -0.87 -23.14
N ASP A 450 30.68 -0.42 -22.98
CA ASP A 450 30.37 0.81 -22.22
C ASP A 450 30.57 0.62 -20.71
N CYS A 451 30.35 -0.60 -20.15
CA CYS A 451 30.77 -0.92 -18.78
C CYS A 451 32.29 -0.85 -18.62
N TYR A 452 33.03 -1.39 -19.59
CA TYR A 452 34.50 -1.30 -19.61
C TYR A 452 34.96 0.14 -19.65
N LYS A 453 34.41 0.98 -20.54
CA LYS A 453 34.73 2.41 -20.63
C LYS A 453 34.47 3.15 -19.33
N TRP A 454 33.40 2.82 -18.65
CA TRP A 454 33.11 3.47 -17.36
C TRP A 454 34.16 3.14 -16.31
N LEU A 455 34.57 1.87 -16.18
CA LEU A 455 35.61 1.48 -15.23
C LEU A 455 36.97 2.07 -15.59
N THR A 456 37.36 2.08 -16.88
CA THR A 456 38.62 2.69 -17.31
C THR A 456 38.62 4.21 -17.11
N LYS A 457 37.47 4.87 -17.31
CA LYS A 457 37.28 6.28 -17.01
C LYS A 457 37.53 6.59 -15.52
N LEU A 458 37.08 5.74 -14.58
CA LEU A 458 37.35 5.92 -13.16
C LEU A 458 38.87 5.90 -12.88
N VAL A 459 39.62 5.04 -13.55
CA VAL A 459 41.07 4.95 -13.43
C VAL A 459 41.74 6.18 -14.06
N GLU A 460 41.38 6.52 -15.29
CA GLU A 460 42.08 7.54 -16.09
C GLU A 460 41.77 8.96 -15.61
N GLU A 461 40.55 9.26 -15.20
CA GLU A 461 40.13 10.62 -14.80
C GLU A 461 40.28 10.89 -13.29
N TYR A 462 40.08 9.87 -12.45
CA TYR A 462 40.01 10.02 -10.98
C TYR A 462 41.06 9.23 -10.22
N GLU A 463 41.84 8.39 -10.90
CA GLU A 463 42.79 7.44 -10.28
C GLU A 463 42.11 6.54 -9.23
N ILE A 464 40.83 6.16 -9.47
CA ILE A 464 40.09 5.19 -8.66
C ILE A 464 40.37 3.81 -9.24
N LEU A 465 41.05 2.96 -8.47
CA LEU A 465 41.64 1.70 -8.95
C LEU A 465 40.84 0.48 -8.45
N PRO A 466 40.05 -0.21 -9.30
CA PRO A 466 39.42 -1.46 -8.96
C PRO A 466 40.47 -2.58 -8.74
N LEU A 467 40.63 -3.03 -7.50
CA LEU A 467 41.54 -4.13 -7.16
C LEU A 467 40.99 -5.48 -7.59
N MET A 468 39.66 -5.64 -7.56
CA MET A 468 38.95 -6.82 -8.04
C MET A 468 37.63 -6.42 -8.68
N VAL A 469 37.23 -7.12 -9.75
CA VAL A 469 35.94 -6.95 -10.43
C VAL A 469 35.20 -8.28 -10.40
N GLY A 470 34.08 -8.33 -9.67
CA GLY A 470 33.15 -9.46 -9.64
C GLY A 470 32.16 -9.42 -10.80
N TYR A 471 31.82 -10.57 -11.38
CA TYR A 471 30.82 -10.65 -12.44
C TYR A 471 30.05 -11.96 -12.40
N ASP A 472 28.77 -11.95 -12.88
CA ASP A 472 28.00 -13.20 -12.99
C ASP A 472 28.63 -14.13 -14.03
N ARG A 473 28.86 -15.37 -13.61
CA ARG A 473 29.50 -16.45 -14.38
C ARG A 473 28.94 -16.65 -15.80
N TYR A 474 27.67 -16.36 -16.03
CA TYR A 474 26.96 -16.78 -17.23
C TYR A 474 27.00 -15.82 -18.41
N SER A 475 27.55 -14.59 -18.27
CA SER A 475 27.20 -13.55 -19.24
C SER A 475 28.34 -12.76 -19.90
N ALA A 476 29.63 -12.95 -19.61
CA ALA A 476 30.55 -11.86 -19.93
C ALA A 476 31.91 -12.20 -20.55
N GLN A 477 32.07 -13.26 -21.32
CA GLN A 477 33.42 -13.70 -21.78
C GLN A 477 34.21 -12.58 -22.51
N TYR A 478 33.59 -11.80 -23.38
CA TYR A 478 34.29 -10.71 -24.12
C TYR A 478 34.67 -9.56 -23.19
N LEU A 479 33.73 -9.10 -22.34
CA LEU A 479 34.01 -8.04 -21.39
C LEU A 479 35.14 -8.41 -20.42
N VAL A 480 35.16 -9.64 -19.95
CA VAL A 480 36.22 -10.18 -19.06
C VAL A 480 37.59 -10.16 -19.73
N GLN A 481 37.66 -10.48 -21.04
CA GLN A 481 38.91 -10.39 -21.80
C GLN A 481 39.39 -8.94 -21.91
N ASP A 482 38.49 -7.97 -22.17
CA ASP A 482 38.85 -6.57 -22.27
C ASP A 482 39.34 -6.03 -20.92
N LEU A 483 38.61 -6.36 -19.81
CA LEU A 483 39.00 -5.98 -18.46
C LEU A 483 40.38 -6.51 -18.07
N ASN A 484 40.62 -7.80 -18.31
CA ASN A 484 41.92 -8.45 -18.03
C ASN A 484 43.05 -7.88 -18.91
N SER A 485 42.74 -7.56 -20.16
CA SER A 485 43.73 -6.95 -21.10
C SER A 485 44.16 -5.54 -20.67
N TYR A 486 43.25 -4.79 -20.02
CA TYR A 486 43.57 -3.47 -19.43
C TYR A 486 44.40 -3.59 -18.14
N GLY A 487 44.31 -4.74 -17.44
CA GLY A 487 45.03 -5.01 -16.21
C GLY A 487 44.14 -5.15 -14.97
N PHE A 488 42.82 -5.13 -15.11
CA PHE A 488 41.93 -5.44 -14.00
C PHE A 488 42.00 -6.92 -13.64
N ARG A 489 41.92 -7.24 -12.35
CA ARG A 489 41.73 -8.60 -11.85
C ARG A 489 40.24 -8.91 -11.78
N THR A 490 39.80 -9.97 -12.41
CA THR A 490 38.39 -10.37 -12.47
C THR A 490 38.13 -11.71 -11.76
N ASP A 491 36.96 -11.91 -11.17
CA ASP A 491 36.57 -13.16 -10.54
C ASP A 491 35.08 -13.43 -10.77
N ASP A 492 34.74 -14.69 -11.09
CA ASP A 492 33.37 -15.07 -11.34
C ASP A 492 32.58 -15.29 -10.04
N VAL A 493 31.38 -14.76 -9.98
CA VAL A 493 30.46 -14.88 -8.87
C VAL A 493 29.29 -15.78 -9.27
N TYR A 494 28.96 -16.73 -8.42
CA TYR A 494 27.76 -17.54 -8.59
C TYR A 494 26.59 -16.92 -7.80
N GLN A 495 25.63 -16.35 -8.50
CA GLN A 495 24.45 -15.68 -7.93
C GLN A 495 23.40 -16.69 -7.44
N GLY A 496 23.75 -17.49 -6.44
CA GLY A 496 22.89 -18.51 -5.82
C GLY A 496 22.80 -18.37 -4.31
N GLU A 497 22.52 -19.49 -3.63
CA GLU A 497 22.49 -19.57 -2.16
C GLU A 497 23.85 -19.23 -1.50
N ASN A 498 24.93 -19.24 -2.28
CA ASN A 498 26.28 -18.88 -1.81
C ASN A 498 26.39 -17.41 -1.45
N LEU A 499 25.56 -16.52 -2.05
CA LEU A 499 25.55 -15.11 -1.73
C LEU A 499 24.94 -14.80 -0.36
N TYR A 500 24.29 -15.77 0.29
CA TYR A 500 23.56 -15.51 1.54
C TYR A 500 24.42 -14.86 2.63
N GLY A 501 25.67 -15.32 2.81
CA GLY A 501 26.59 -14.74 3.79
C GLY A 501 26.94 -13.28 3.49
N VAL A 502 27.18 -12.96 2.21
CA VAL A 502 27.47 -11.61 1.73
C VAL A 502 26.24 -10.69 1.89
N LEU A 503 25.05 -11.20 1.55
CA LEU A 503 23.80 -10.43 1.73
C LEU A 503 23.52 -10.11 3.20
N MET A 504 23.85 -11.02 4.12
CA MET A 504 23.72 -10.75 5.56
C MET A 504 24.77 -9.76 6.06
N GLU A 505 26.01 -9.78 5.54
CA GLU A 505 27.02 -8.74 5.82
C GLU A 505 26.54 -7.38 5.34
N MET A 506 26.06 -7.26 4.09
CA MET A 506 25.52 -6.03 3.53
C MET A 506 24.34 -5.50 4.36
N GLN A 507 23.43 -6.39 4.79
CA GLN A 507 22.32 -6.02 5.66
C GLN A 507 22.81 -5.44 6.98
N GLY A 508 23.76 -6.10 7.67
CA GLY A 508 24.33 -5.61 8.90
C GLY A 508 25.01 -4.24 8.75
N LEU A 509 25.73 -4.03 7.65
CA LEU A 509 26.36 -2.73 7.35
C LEU A 509 25.31 -1.62 7.08
N LEU A 510 24.18 -1.96 6.45
CA LEU A 510 23.06 -1.04 6.27
C LEU A 510 22.37 -0.72 7.61
N GLU A 511 22.19 -1.71 8.49
CA GLU A 511 21.64 -1.54 9.83
C GLU A 511 22.53 -0.63 10.68
N ASP A 512 23.85 -0.77 10.57
CA ASP A 512 24.85 0.09 11.21
C ASP A 512 24.94 1.49 10.58
N GLY A 513 24.28 1.73 9.43
CA GLY A 513 24.32 2.99 8.69
C GLY A 513 25.65 3.24 7.99
N LYS A 514 26.43 2.19 7.68
CA LYS A 514 27.77 2.28 7.08
C LYS A 514 27.79 2.25 5.57
N ILE A 515 26.69 1.95 4.89
CA ILE A 515 26.61 1.97 3.43
C ILE A 515 25.91 3.24 2.97
N HIS A 516 26.55 3.95 2.04
CA HIS A 516 26.06 5.20 1.47
C HIS A 516 25.91 5.06 -0.05
N ILE A 517 24.68 5.23 -0.55
CA ILE A 517 24.35 5.15 -1.98
C ILE A 517 24.04 6.52 -2.60
N GLY A 518 24.14 7.61 -1.80
CA GLY A 518 23.85 8.97 -2.26
C GLY A 518 22.41 9.15 -2.74
N ASP A 519 22.25 9.94 -3.81
CA ASP A 519 20.97 10.23 -4.45
C ASP A 519 20.68 9.31 -5.67
N ASN A 520 21.28 8.11 -5.72
CA ASN A 520 21.05 7.16 -6.81
C ASN A 520 19.71 6.44 -6.63
N ASP A 521 18.63 7.10 -7.09
CA ASP A 521 17.26 6.57 -6.96
C ASP A 521 17.05 5.25 -7.72
N LEU A 522 17.82 4.99 -8.78
CA LEU A 522 17.68 3.74 -9.53
C LEU A 522 18.27 2.55 -8.75
N LEU A 523 19.43 2.72 -8.11
CA LEU A 523 19.98 1.72 -7.20
C LEU A 523 19.04 1.51 -5.99
N LYS A 524 18.48 2.60 -5.47
CA LYS A 524 17.46 2.54 -4.39
C LYS A 524 16.27 1.68 -4.79
N ILE A 525 15.72 1.86 -5.99
CA ILE A 525 14.61 1.05 -6.51
C ILE A 525 15.01 -0.42 -6.59
N HIS A 526 16.22 -0.74 -7.09
CA HIS A 526 16.69 -2.12 -7.20
C HIS A 526 16.86 -2.79 -5.82
N LEU A 527 17.34 -2.08 -4.81
CA LEU A 527 17.39 -2.57 -3.42
C LEU A 527 15.99 -2.82 -2.86
N LEU A 528 15.04 -1.91 -3.11
CA LEU A 528 13.64 -2.04 -2.69
C LEU A 528 12.94 -3.24 -3.34
N ASN A 529 13.31 -3.58 -4.57
CA ASN A 529 12.75 -4.68 -5.36
C ASN A 529 13.37 -6.04 -5.04
N SER A 530 14.33 -6.09 -4.13
CA SER A 530 15.07 -7.29 -3.78
C SER A 530 14.40 -8.08 -2.67
N ALA A 531 14.36 -9.40 -2.81
CA ALA A 531 13.81 -10.34 -1.84
C ALA A 531 14.76 -11.50 -1.57
N LEU A 532 14.61 -12.15 -0.42
CA LEU A 532 15.30 -13.38 -0.08
C LEU A 532 14.35 -14.58 -0.12
N LYS A 533 14.57 -15.49 -1.06
CA LYS A 533 13.89 -16.78 -1.08
C LYS A 533 14.66 -17.78 -0.25
N MET A 534 14.18 -18.06 0.97
CA MET A 534 14.82 -19.00 1.89
C MET A 534 14.62 -20.45 1.44
N SER A 535 15.68 -21.25 1.51
CA SER A 535 15.63 -22.71 1.38
C SER A 535 15.31 -23.31 2.75
N VAL A 536 14.20 -24.04 2.85
CA VAL A 536 13.76 -24.69 4.10
C VAL A 536 14.75 -25.74 4.58
N GLU A 537 15.44 -26.43 3.63
CA GLU A 537 16.36 -27.52 3.96
C GLU A 537 17.75 -27.02 4.40
N ARG A 538 18.21 -25.88 3.88
CA ARG A 538 19.60 -25.41 4.04
C ARG A 538 19.74 -24.19 4.94
N GLY A 539 18.62 -23.52 5.31
CA GLY A 539 18.64 -22.30 6.11
C GLY A 539 19.38 -21.13 5.43
N ARG A 540 19.52 -21.14 4.10
CA ARG A 540 20.17 -20.10 3.29
C ARG A 540 19.18 -19.48 2.33
N GLY A 541 19.33 -18.19 2.07
CA GLY A 541 18.48 -17.44 1.13
C GLY A 541 19.17 -17.20 -0.21
N LYS A 542 18.38 -17.14 -1.27
CA LYS A 542 18.79 -16.68 -2.60
C LYS A 542 18.17 -15.33 -2.89
N LEU A 543 18.95 -14.39 -3.44
CA LEU A 543 18.45 -13.12 -3.93
C LEU A 543 17.50 -13.36 -5.12
N VAL A 544 16.30 -12.79 -5.05
CA VAL A 544 15.27 -12.89 -6.09
C VAL A 544 14.52 -11.57 -6.24
N LYS A 545 13.87 -11.38 -7.38
CA LYS A 545 12.97 -10.26 -7.62
C LYS A 545 11.70 -10.39 -6.77
N LEU A 546 11.19 -9.31 -6.19
CA LEU A 546 9.90 -9.28 -5.47
C LEU A 546 8.73 -9.63 -6.40
N SER A 547 8.72 -9.05 -7.60
CA SER A 547 7.80 -9.37 -8.69
C SER A 547 8.56 -9.73 -9.95
N PRO A 548 7.99 -10.54 -10.86
CA PRO A 548 8.66 -10.91 -12.12
C PRO A 548 9.01 -9.72 -13.02
N SER A 549 8.29 -8.60 -12.88
CA SER A 549 8.53 -7.35 -13.62
C SER A 549 9.59 -6.46 -13.00
N ASP A 550 10.02 -6.72 -11.77
CA ASP A 550 10.97 -5.88 -11.05
C ASP A 550 12.40 -6.05 -11.56
N HIS A 551 13.21 -5.04 -11.33
CA HIS A 551 14.63 -5.03 -11.61
C HIS A 551 15.43 -5.03 -10.31
N ILE A 552 16.47 -5.88 -10.24
CA ILE A 552 17.39 -6.01 -9.10
C ILE A 552 18.87 -6.01 -9.54
N ASP A 553 19.13 -5.69 -10.80
CA ASP A 553 20.46 -5.79 -11.43
C ASP A 553 21.51 -4.97 -10.66
N GLY A 554 21.15 -3.77 -10.19
CA GLY A 554 22.04 -2.96 -9.34
C GLY A 554 22.35 -3.62 -7.99
N THR A 555 21.37 -4.32 -7.40
CA THR A 555 21.58 -5.08 -6.15
C THR A 555 22.45 -6.30 -6.38
N ALA A 556 22.28 -6.99 -7.50
CA ALA A 556 23.09 -8.14 -7.89
C ALA A 556 24.55 -7.71 -8.14
N ALA A 557 24.76 -6.65 -8.94
CA ALA A 557 26.08 -6.07 -9.14
C ALA A 557 26.75 -5.64 -7.81
N LEU A 558 26.00 -5.04 -6.88
CA LEU A 558 26.51 -4.67 -5.56
C LEU A 558 26.92 -5.91 -4.75
N ALA A 559 26.10 -6.97 -4.78
CA ALA A 559 26.42 -8.24 -4.12
C ALA A 559 27.67 -8.91 -4.73
N ASP A 560 27.88 -8.79 -6.05
CA ASP A 560 29.09 -9.28 -6.72
C ASP A 560 30.34 -8.51 -6.26
N ALA A 561 30.26 -7.18 -6.11
CA ALA A 561 31.34 -6.37 -5.56
C ALA A 561 31.70 -6.76 -4.12
N PHE A 562 30.70 -6.92 -3.24
CA PHE A 562 30.94 -7.37 -1.87
C PHE A 562 31.45 -8.82 -1.80
N THR A 563 31.06 -9.68 -2.74
CA THR A 563 31.54 -11.08 -2.82
C THR A 563 33.04 -11.13 -3.11
N VAL A 564 33.51 -10.38 -4.11
CA VAL A 564 34.96 -10.36 -4.42
C VAL A 564 35.75 -9.65 -3.34
N ARG A 565 35.18 -8.61 -2.69
CA ARG A 565 35.76 -7.99 -1.50
C ARG A 565 36.00 -9.03 -0.40
N GLN A 566 34.95 -9.77 -0.01
CA GLN A 566 35.03 -10.78 1.07
C GLN A 566 36.02 -11.90 0.71
N LYS A 567 35.94 -12.41 -0.52
CA LYS A 567 36.78 -13.54 -0.97
C LYS A 567 38.26 -13.21 -0.99
N TRP A 568 38.63 -12.00 -1.40
CA TRP A 568 40.01 -11.58 -1.61
C TRP A 568 40.53 -10.64 -0.52
N TYR A 569 39.77 -10.44 0.55
CA TYR A 569 40.09 -9.46 1.60
C TYR A 569 41.49 -9.66 2.24
N ALA A 570 41.95 -10.91 2.37
CA ALA A 570 43.29 -11.20 2.90
C ALA A 570 44.43 -10.64 2.02
N GLU A 571 44.19 -10.44 0.71
CA GLU A 571 45.20 -9.94 -0.23
C GLU A 571 45.06 -8.42 -0.48
N ILE A 572 43.85 -7.90 -0.49
CA ILE A 572 43.57 -6.53 -0.93
C ILE A 572 43.08 -5.61 0.20
N GLY A 573 42.76 -6.15 1.36
CA GLY A 573 42.08 -5.42 2.45
C GLY A 573 42.85 -4.21 2.97
N ASP A 574 44.19 -4.31 3.04
CA ASP A 574 45.02 -3.19 3.52
C ASP A 574 45.00 -2.01 2.55
N GLN A 575 44.91 -2.27 1.24
CA GLN A 575 44.79 -1.22 0.21
C GLN A 575 43.37 -0.67 0.16
N LEU A 576 42.34 -1.56 0.30
CA LEU A 576 40.94 -1.16 0.21
C LEU A 576 40.48 -0.17 1.28
N ARG A 577 41.11 -0.19 2.47
CA ARG A 577 40.70 0.71 3.58
C ARG A 577 40.96 2.18 3.29
N ASN A 578 41.81 2.48 2.31
CA ASN A 578 42.15 3.87 1.94
C ASN A 578 42.52 4.72 3.17
N GLU A 579 43.25 4.10 4.11
CA GLU A 579 43.70 4.75 5.36
C GLU A 579 45.00 5.51 5.08
N GLU A 580 44.93 6.68 4.35
CA GLU A 580 45.96 7.75 4.42
C GLU A 580 45.37 9.08 4.05
#